data_9c4d8aa59bc0676288102af0ab04fc44
#
_entry.id   9c4d8aa59bc0676288102af0ab04fc44
#
_cell.length_a   1.000
_cell.length_b   1.000
_cell.length_c   1.000
_cell.angle_alpha   90.00
_cell.angle_beta   90.00
_cell.angle_gamma   90.00
#
_symmetry.space_group_name_H-M   'P 1'
#
loop_
_entity.id
_entity.type
_entity.pdbx_description
1 polymer ?
#
loop_
_entity_poly.entity_id
_entity_poly.type
_entity_poly.pdbx_seq_one_letter_code
_entity_poly.pdbx_strand_id
1 'polypeptide(L)'
;NLQLTISLINMQMNMNANEQNNSALIDASRRIKSISTVHELLYNQDYNQRIDMFSYINVLIASIEETFSNLNSNLKFELNVEKINLSPIYANAIGMITTELITNSIKHAFQDTSYPKIAIGFSLNEDNVLTFLYSDNGNGVADFDLLKKNLGMRLISIFSRQLEGDYQFYNDNGLCFKLNFVLKNGKS
;
A
#
# COMPACT_ATOMS: atom_id res chain seq x y z
N ASN A 1 7.83 -1.10 -15.33
CA ASN A 1 6.65 -1.48 -14.51
C ASN A 1 6.04 -2.82 -14.97
N LEU A 2 5.92 -3.08 -16.29
CA LEU A 2 5.41 -4.37 -16.80
C LEU A 2 6.31 -5.55 -16.39
N GLN A 3 7.63 -5.37 -16.39
CA GLN A 3 8.59 -6.39 -15.92
C GLN A 3 8.46 -6.69 -14.44
N LEU A 4 8.16 -5.68 -13.63
CA LEU A 4 7.92 -5.84 -12.19
C LEU A 4 6.63 -6.63 -11.96
N THR A 5 5.58 -6.32 -12.72
CA THR A 5 4.31 -7.05 -12.68
C THR A 5 4.49 -8.52 -13.09
N ILE A 6 5.24 -8.79 -14.16
CA ILE A 6 5.56 -10.16 -14.61
C ILE A 6 6.39 -10.90 -13.54
N SER A 7 7.38 -10.23 -12.93
CA SER A 7 8.19 -10.83 -11.86
C SER A 7 7.34 -11.17 -10.63
N LEU A 8 6.36 -10.34 -10.28
CA LEU A 8 5.42 -10.59 -9.18
C LEU A 8 4.52 -11.79 -9.47
N ILE A 9 4.00 -11.91 -10.69
CA ILE A 9 3.20 -13.06 -11.13
C ILE A 9 4.02 -14.34 -11.05
N ASN A 10 5.24 -14.33 -11.58
CA ASN A 10 6.13 -15.50 -11.57
C ASN A 10 6.54 -15.89 -10.14
N MET A 11 6.80 -14.92 -9.27
CA MET A 11 7.13 -15.17 -7.87
C MET A 11 5.95 -15.80 -7.12
N GLN A 12 4.73 -15.39 -7.41
CA GLN A 12 3.51 -15.94 -6.81
C GLN A 12 3.19 -17.34 -7.33
N MET A 13 3.39 -17.62 -8.61
CA MET A 13 3.25 -18.96 -9.20
C MET A 13 4.23 -19.96 -8.60
N ASN A 14 5.49 -19.54 -8.37
CA ASN A 14 6.52 -20.41 -7.78
C ASN A 14 6.33 -20.67 -6.29
N MET A 15 5.63 -19.81 -5.55
CA MET A 15 5.34 -19.99 -4.12
C MET A 15 4.17 -20.97 -3.87
N ASN A 16 3.33 -21.25 -4.86
CA ASN A 16 2.07 -21.99 -4.72
C ASN A 16 2.07 -23.34 -5.45
N ALA A 17 3.20 -24.03 -5.54
CA ALA A 17 3.31 -25.34 -6.19
C ALA A 17 2.53 -26.48 -5.50
N ASN A 18 1.86 -26.24 -4.37
CA ASN A 18 1.04 -27.25 -3.65
C ASN A 18 -0.35 -26.73 -3.25
N GLU A 19 -1.35 -27.33 -3.82
CA GLU A 19 -2.74 -27.67 -3.40
C GLU A 19 -3.71 -26.68 -2.73
N GLN A 20 -3.53 -25.36 -2.76
CA GLN A 20 -4.65 -24.44 -2.44
C GLN A 20 -4.93 -23.49 -3.61
N ASN A 21 -5.16 -24.05 -4.78
CA ASN A 21 -5.10 -23.33 -6.06
C ASN A 21 -6.12 -22.20 -6.27
N ASN A 22 -7.25 -22.15 -5.54
CA ASN A 22 -8.26 -21.12 -5.83
C ASN A 22 -8.04 -19.81 -5.05
N SER A 23 -7.67 -19.85 -3.77
CA SER A 23 -7.50 -18.63 -2.99
C SER A 23 -6.25 -17.84 -3.41
N ALA A 24 -5.16 -18.52 -3.71
CA ALA A 24 -3.93 -17.93 -4.19
C ALA A 24 -4.09 -17.26 -5.57
N LEU A 25 -4.87 -17.88 -6.46
CA LEU A 25 -5.18 -17.34 -7.79
C LEU A 25 -6.05 -16.07 -7.69
N ILE A 26 -7.03 -16.09 -6.79
CA ILE A 26 -7.88 -14.93 -6.49
C ILE A 26 -7.04 -13.78 -5.92
N ASP A 27 -6.13 -14.08 -5.00
CA ASP A 27 -5.24 -13.08 -4.40
C ASP A 27 -4.27 -12.49 -5.42
N ALA A 28 -3.72 -13.30 -6.32
CA ALA A 28 -2.90 -12.84 -7.43
C ALA A 28 -3.68 -11.92 -8.36
N SER A 29 -4.90 -12.31 -8.74
CA SER A 29 -5.78 -11.51 -9.60
C SER A 29 -6.13 -10.16 -8.97
N ARG A 30 -6.46 -10.13 -7.67
CA ARG A 30 -6.74 -8.88 -6.93
C ARG A 30 -5.52 -7.94 -6.89
N ARG A 31 -4.32 -8.50 -6.66
CA ARG A 31 -3.08 -7.71 -6.69
C ARG A 31 -2.79 -7.15 -8.08
N ILE A 32 -2.97 -7.94 -9.12
CA ILE A 32 -2.81 -7.48 -10.51
C ILE A 32 -3.77 -6.32 -10.79
N LYS A 33 -5.04 -6.45 -10.38
CA LYS A 33 -6.03 -5.38 -10.52
C LYS A 33 -5.61 -4.11 -9.80
N SER A 34 -5.12 -4.21 -8.55
CA SER A 34 -4.65 -3.06 -7.77
C SER A 34 -3.41 -2.39 -8.39
N ILE A 35 -2.46 -3.20 -8.90
CA ILE A 35 -1.29 -2.69 -9.61
C ILE A 35 -1.70 -1.98 -10.90
N SER A 36 -2.65 -2.55 -11.66
CA SER A 36 -3.19 -1.95 -12.87
C SER A 36 -3.87 -0.61 -12.57
N THR A 37 -4.66 -0.55 -11.51
CA THR A 37 -5.31 0.70 -11.07
C THR A 37 -4.28 1.78 -10.73
N VAL A 38 -3.26 1.45 -9.94
CA VAL A 38 -2.16 2.38 -9.63
C VAL A 38 -1.49 2.86 -10.93
N HIS A 39 -1.22 1.94 -11.87
CA HIS A 39 -0.60 2.26 -13.14
C HIS A 39 -1.50 3.15 -14.01
N GLU A 40 -2.79 2.86 -14.13
CA GLU A 40 -3.75 3.65 -14.91
C GLU A 40 -3.92 5.07 -14.38
N LEU A 41 -3.98 5.23 -13.05
CA LEU A 41 -4.06 6.53 -12.39
C LEU A 41 -2.85 7.41 -12.68
N LEU A 42 -1.68 6.79 -12.87
CA LEU A 42 -0.42 7.50 -13.09
C LEU A 42 -0.09 7.67 -14.58
N TYR A 43 -0.53 6.75 -15.45
CA TYR A 43 -0.14 6.74 -16.87
C TYR A 43 -0.92 7.75 -17.71
N ASN A 44 -2.14 8.13 -17.29
CA ASN A 44 -2.96 9.14 -17.97
C ASN A 44 -2.51 10.59 -17.69
N GLN A 45 -1.43 10.77 -16.95
CA GLN A 45 -0.86 12.09 -16.66
C GLN A 45 0.49 12.25 -17.36
N ASP A 46 0.74 13.41 -17.96
CA ASP A 46 2.05 13.74 -18.54
C ASP A 46 3.17 13.52 -17.51
N TYR A 47 4.29 12.95 -17.92
CA TYR A 47 5.45 12.63 -17.06
C TYR A 47 5.95 13.82 -16.22
N ASN A 48 5.62 15.06 -16.61
CA ASN A 48 5.97 16.29 -15.92
C ASN A 48 4.91 16.77 -14.92
N GLN A 49 3.76 16.10 -14.84
CA GLN A 49 2.68 16.53 -13.95
C GLN A 49 2.86 15.93 -12.56
N ARG A 50 2.82 16.80 -11.55
CA ARG A 50 2.83 16.36 -10.14
C ARG A 50 1.45 15.85 -9.76
N ILE A 51 1.41 14.77 -8.99
CA ILE A 51 0.21 14.06 -8.58
C ILE A 51 -0.22 14.56 -7.21
N ASP A 52 -1.44 15.07 -7.10
CA ASP A 52 -2.07 15.39 -5.82
C ASP A 52 -2.33 14.11 -5.02
N MET A 53 -1.60 13.92 -3.93
CA MET A 53 -1.63 12.69 -3.15
C MET A 53 -2.97 12.48 -2.45
N PHE A 54 -3.69 13.53 -2.08
CA PHE A 54 -5.01 13.40 -1.46
C PHE A 54 -6.01 12.77 -2.45
N SER A 55 -6.12 13.34 -3.64
CA SER A 55 -6.99 12.82 -4.70
C SER A 55 -6.59 11.41 -5.12
N TYR A 56 -5.29 11.15 -5.26
CA TYR A 56 -4.75 9.87 -5.65
C TYR A 56 -5.10 8.75 -4.64
N ILE A 57 -4.90 8.99 -3.35
CA ILE A 57 -5.21 8.00 -2.30
C ILE A 57 -6.71 7.76 -2.19
N ASN A 58 -7.56 8.79 -2.35
CA ASN A 58 -9.01 8.60 -2.36
C ASN A 58 -9.47 7.68 -3.51
N VAL A 59 -8.96 7.89 -4.73
CA VAL A 59 -9.31 7.03 -5.87
C VAL A 59 -8.80 5.60 -5.67
N LEU A 60 -7.61 5.44 -5.09
CA LEU A 60 -7.05 4.14 -4.76
C LEU A 60 -7.91 3.40 -3.72
N ILE A 61 -8.31 4.07 -2.65
CA ILE A 61 -9.21 3.51 -1.62
C ILE A 61 -10.52 3.08 -2.26
N ALA A 62 -11.17 3.93 -3.05
CA ALA A 62 -12.44 3.59 -3.72
C ALA A 62 -12.33 2.33 -4.59
N SER A 63 -11.23 2.17 -5.33
CA SER A 63 -10.96 0.96 -6.13
C SER A 63 -10.77 -0.30 -5.27
N ILE A 64 -10.12 -0.16 -4.10
CA ILE A 64 -9.94 -1.26 -3.16
C ILE A 64 -11.29 -1.62 -2.52
N GLU A 65 -12.07 -0.65 -2.09
CA GLU A 65 -13.42 -0.87 -1.52
C GLU A 65 -14.32 -1.62 -2.51
N GLU A 66 -14.33 -1.23 -3.78
CA GLU A 66 -15.07 -1.93 -4.83
C GLU A 66 -14.62 -3.41 -4.95
N THR A 67 -13.30 -3.65 -4.90
CA THR A 67 -12.72 -4.99 -5.03
C THR A 67 -13.03 -5.89 -3.83
N PHE A 68 -13.16 -5.32 -2.64
CA PHE A 68 -13.36 -6.03 -1.37
C PHE A 68 -14.73 -5.78 -0.73
N SER A 69 -15.70 -5.24 -1.46
CA SER A 69 -17.04 -4.86 -0.98
C SER A 69 -17.77 -5.96 -0.20
N ASN A 70 -17.50 -7.23 -0.51
CA ASN A 70 -18.12 -8.37 0.14
C ASN A 70 -17.46 -8.78 1.47
N LEU A 71 -16.30 -8.22 1.84
CA LEU A 71 -15.52 -8.67 3.01
C LEU A 71 -15.67 -7.74 4.23
N ASN A 72 -15.88 -6.44 4.05
CA ASN A 72 -15.93 -5.47 5.15
C ASN A 72 -16.83 -4.26 4.81
N SER A 73 -18.15 -4.44 4.94
CA SER A 73 -19.13 -3.38 4.63
C SER A 73 -19.08 -2.15 5.55
N ASN A 74 -18.41 -2.24 6.70
CA ASN A 74 -18.35 -1.18 7.73
C ASN A 74 -16.95 -0.57 7.90
N LEU A 75 -15.99 -0.89 7.01
CA LEU A 75 -14.65 -0.34 7.11
C LEU A 75 -14.67 1.18 6.88
N LYS A 76 -14.05 1.91 7.80
CA LYS A 76 -13.91 3.38 7.70
C LYS A 76 -12.48 3.76 7.40
N PHE A 77 -12.32 4.73 6.49
CA PHE A 77 -11.03 5.35 6.20
C PHE A 77 -10.95 6.76 6.79
N GLU A 78 -9.86 7.07 7.46
CA GLU A 78 -9.50 8.41 7.91
C GLU A 78 -8.25 8.87 7.17
N LEU A 79 -8.36 9.96 6.42
CA LEU A 79 -7.25 10.56 5.68
C LEU A 79 -6.81 11.86 6.36
N ASN A 80 -5.56 11.89 6.80
CA ASN A 80 -4.89 13.11 7.27
C ASN A 80 -3.72 13.41 6.33
N VAL A 81 -4.07 13.91 5.15
CA VAL A 81 -3.14 14.15 4.06
C VAL A 81 -2.98 15.64 3.86
N GLU A 82 -1.80 16.17 4.17
CA GLU A 82 -1.44 17.54 3.79
C GLU A 82 -1.45 17.68 2.25
N LYS A 83 -1.63 18.91 1.76
CA LYS A 83 -1.61 19.18 0.32
C LYS A 83 -0.21 18.96 -0.24
N ILE A 84 0.08 17.74 -0.64
CA ILE A 84 1.36 17.26 -1.13
C ILE A 84 1.22 16.80 -2.58
N ASN A 85 2.04 17.35 -3.45
CA ASN A 85 2.13 16.94 -4.86
C ASN A 85 3.46 16.22 -5.09
N LEU A 86 3.39 14.97 -5.56
CA LEU A 86 4.57 14.13 -5.79
C LEU A 86 4.76 13.83 -7.28
N SER A 87 6.00 13.49 -7.65
CA SER A 87 6.24 12.92 -8.99
C SER A 87 5.62 11.52 -9.11
N PRO A 88 5.34 11.03 -10.33
CA PRO A 88 4.78 9.71 -10.56
C PRO A 88 5.57 8.57 -9.91
N ILE A 89 6.89 8.70 -9.82
CA ILE A 89 7.77 7.68 -9.19
C ILE A 89 7.45 7.53 -7.70
N TYR A 90 7.34 8.65 -6.97
CA TYR A 90 6.99 8.63 -5.55
C TYR A 90 5.55 8.16 -5.33
N ALA A 91 4.60 8.69 -6.12
CA ALA A 91 3.20 8.32 -6.04
C ALA A 91 2.97 6.82 -6.30
N ASN A 92 3.66 6.24 -7.30
CA ASN A 92 3.61 4.81 -7.59
C ASN A 92 4.08 3.96 -6.38
N ALA A 93 5.25 4.28 -5.83
CA ALA A 93 5.79 3.52 -4.70
C ALA A 93 4.87 3.60 -3.48
N ILE A 94 4.36 4.80 -3.15
CA ILE A 94 3.41 5.00 -2.05
C ILE A 94 2.10 4.26 -2.31
N GLY A 95 1.56 4.32 -3.53
CA GLY A 95 0.33 3.63 -3.91
C GLY A 95 0.44 2.12 -3.75
N MET A 96 1.57 1.53 -4.15
CA MET A 96 1.83 0.11 -3.97
C MET A 96 1.93 -0.28 -2.49
N ILE A 97 2.66 0.51 -1.69
CA ILE A 97 2.75 0.29 -0.23
C ILE A 97 1.35 0.38 0.40
N THR A 98 0.59 1.43 0.07
CA THR A 98 -0.77 1.66 0.59
C THR A 98 -1.70 0.49 0.24
N THR A 99 -1.68 0.02 -1.00
CA THR A 99 -2.48 -1.12 -1.46
C THR A 99 -2.17 -2.38 -0.65
N GLU A 100 -0.89 -2.71 -0.45
CA GLU A 100 -0.49 -3.89 0.32
C GLU A 100 -0.88 -3.78 1.80
N LEU A 101 -0.73 -2.61 2.41
CA LEU A 101 -1.14 -2.39 3.80
C LEU A 101 -2.65 -2.55 3.97
N ILE A 102 -3.46 -1.86 3.14
CA ILE A 102 -4.93 -1.93 3.21
C ILE A 102 -5.41 -3.37 2.98
N THR A 103 -4.91 -4.04 1.94
CA THR A 103 -5.35 -5.41 1.62
C THR A 103 -4.96 -6.41 2.69
N ASN A 104 -3.82 -6.23 3.36
CA ASN A 104 -3.43 -7.05 4.50
C ASN A 104 -4.36 -6.83 5.69
N SER A 105 -4.71 -5.59 6.03
CA SER A 105 -5.63 -5.31 7.13
C SER A 105 -7.03 -5.85 6.85
N ILE A 106 -7.57 -5.68 5.63
CA ILE A 106 -8.86 -6.23 5.24
C ILE A 106 -8.90 -7.76 5.40
N LYS A 107 -7.82 -8.46 5.05
CA LYS A 107 -7.77 -9.92 5.08
C LYS A 107 -7.49 -10.49 6.46
N HIS A 108 -6.72 -9.80 7.28
CA HIS A 108 -6.11 -10.41 8.46
C HIS A 108 -6.35 -9.67 9.77
N ALA A 109 -6.62 -8.36 9.74
CA ALA A 109 -6.63 -7.56 10.96
C ALA A 109 -8.00 -7.51 11.65
N PHE A 110 -9.11 -7.63 10.89
CA PHE A 110 -10.45 -7.24 11.36
C PHE A 110 -11.38 -8.40 11.71
N GLN A 111 -10.85 -9.62 11.97
CA GLN A 111 -11.69 -10.81 12.24
C GLN A 111 -12.64 -10.62 13.43
N ASP A 112 -12.20 -9.90 14.47
CA ASP A 112 -12.97 -9.67 15.69
C ASP A 112 -13.27 -8.18 15.92
N THR A 113 -13.18 -7.33 14.89
CA THR A 113 -13.32 -5.89 15.01
C THR A 113 -14.71 -5.43 14.56
N SER A 114 -15.54 -4.95 15.47
CA SER A 114 -16.92 -4.49 15.18
C SER A 114 -16.95 -3.22 14.32
N TYR A 115 -15.95 -2.36 14.46
CA TYR A 115 -15.83 -1.08 13.74
C TYR A 115 -14.44 -0.95 13.13
N PRO A 116 -14.17 -1.68 12.04
CA PRO A 116 -12.86 -1.65 11.39
C PRO A 116 -12.55 -0.24 10.86
N LYS A 117 -11.32 0.19 11.10
CA LYS A 117 -10.85 1.52 10.76
C LYS A 117 -9.41 1.46 10.26
N ILE A 118 -9.12 2.21 9.22
CA ILE A 118 -7.77 2.45 8.69
C ILE A 118 -7.53 3.96 8.66
N ALA A 119 -6.40 4.40 9.19
CA ALA A 119 -5.94 5.78 9.09
C ALA A 119 -4.69 5.87 8.22
N ILE A 120 -4.66 6.87 7.33
CA ILE A 120 -3.55 7.16 6.41
C ILE A 120 -3.20 8.64 6.54
N GLY A 121 -1.92 8.92 6.78
CA GLY A 121 -1.42 10.26 6.95
C GLY A 121 -0.16 10.53 6.14
N PHE A 122 -0.05 11.77 5.64
CA PHE A 122 1.16 12.30 5.02
C PHE A 122 1.45 13.67 5.59
N SER A 123 2.71 13.89 5.94
CA SER A 123 3.21 15.20 6.34
C SER A 123 4.59 15.45 5.73
N LEU A 124 4.88 16.70 5.44
CA LEU A 124 6.17 17.13 4.90
C LEU A 124 6.77 18.18 5.84
N ASN A 125 7.99 17.93 6.31
CA ASN A 125 8.69 18.89 7.16
C ASN A 125 9.55 19.89 6.35
N GLU A 126 10.15 20.85 7.04
CA GLU A 126 11.00 21.91 6.44
C GLU A 126 12.26 21.35 5.76
N ASP A 127 12.74 20.17 6.19
CA ASP A 127 13.90 19.49 5.59
C ASP A 127 13.54 18.65 4.37
N ASN A 128 12.34 18.81 3.80
CA ASN A 128 11.81 17.99 2.72
C ASN A 128 11.73 16.49 3.05
N VAL A 129 11.65 16.11 4.31
CA VAL A 129 11.37 14.73 4.72
C VAL A 129 9.86 14.52 4.69
N LEU A 130 9.42 13.63 3.82
CA LEU A 130 8.04 13.16 3.81
C LEU A 130 7.89 11.99 4.79
N THR A 131 6.92 12.11 5.68
CA THR A 131 6.48 11.03 6.57
C THR A 131 5.17 10.48 6.05
N PHE A 132 5.15 9.19 5.77
CA PHE A 132 3.94 8.41 5.50
C PHE A 132 3.61 7.56 6.73
N LEU A 133 2.38 7.70 7.22
CA LEU A 133 1.83 6.95 8.35
C LEU A 133 0.63 6.13 7.89
N TYR A 134 0.58 4.90 8.34
CA TYR A 134 -0.56 4.00 8.20
C TYR A 134 -0.84 3.35 9.54
N SER A 135 -2.11 3.20 9.89
CA SER A 135 -2.53 2.39 11.03
C SER A 135 -3.90 1.75 10.77
N ASP A 136 -4.09 0.57 11.33
CA ASP A 136 -5.40 -0.05 11.49
C ASP A 136 -5.73 -0.24 12.98
N ASN A 137 -6.99 -0.50 13.29
CA ASN A 137 -7.45 -0.81 14.65
C ASN A 137 -7.78 -2.30 14.82
N GLY A 138 -7.08 -3.15 14.09
CA GLY A 138 -7.25 -4.60 14.16
C GLY A 138 -6.46 -5.26 15.29
N ASN A 139 -6.27 -6.57 15.17
CA ASN A 139 -5.61 -7.38 16.22
C ASN A 139 -4.09 -7.16 16.31
N GLY A 140 -3.51 -6.34 15.42
CA GLY A 140 -2.06 -6.17 15.32
C GLY A 140 -1.33 -7.43 14.82
N VAL A 141 -0.03 -7.48 15.03
CA VAL A 141 0.85 -8.56 14.56
C VAL A 141 1.59 -9.19 15.75
N ALA A 142 1.41 -10.50 15.94
CA ALA A 142 2.06 -11.23 17.03
C ALA A 142 3.56 -11.45 16.79
N ASP A 143 3.96 -11.68 15.52
CA ASP A 143 5.35 -11.95 15.12
C ASP A 143 5.69 -11.23 13.82
N PHE A 144 6.48 -10.17 13.92
CA PHE A 144 6.93 -9.38 12.77
C PHE A 144 7.93 -10.12 11.88
N ASP A 145 8.65 -11.12 12.37
CA ASP A 145 9.59 -11.88 11.55
C ASP A 145 8.86 -12.90 10.65
N LEU A 146 7.75 -13.45 11.09
CA LEU A 146 6.85 -14.22 10.23
C LEU A 146 6.19 -13.33 9.19
N LEU A 147 5.79 -12.12 9.57
CA LEU A 147 5.19 -11.14 8.66
C LEU A 147 6.13 -10.84 7.48
N LYS A 148 7.43 -10.65 7.72
CA LYS A 148 8.44 -10.35 6.68
C LYS A 148 8.57 -11.42 5.59
N LYS A 149 8.12 -12.65 5.84
CA LYS A 149 8.16 -13.74 4.85
C LYS A 149 7.07 -13.61 3.78
N ASN A 150 6.02 -12.85 4.03
CA ASN A 150 4.91 -12.66 3.11
C ASN A 150 5.31 -11.81 1.91
N LEU A 151 4.76 -12.13 0.74
CA LEU A 151 5.03 -11.41 -0.51
C LEU A 151 4.70 -9.92 -0.39
N GLY A 152 3.56 -9.56 0.23
CA GLY A 152 3.15 -8.17 0.43
C GLY A 152 4.19 -7.36 1.21
N MET A 153 4.75 -7.95 2.26
CA MET A 153 5.78 -7.31 3.07
C MET A 153 7.10 -7.13 2.32
N ARG A 154 7.43 -8.09 1.43
CA ARG A 154 8.59 -7.94 0.52
C ARG A 154 8.38 -6.79 -0.45
N LEU A 155 7.17 -6.60 -0.98
CA LEU A 155 6.83 -5.47 -1.83
C LEU A 155 6.96 -4.14 -1.08
N ILE A 156 6.42 -4.04 0.12
CA ILE A 156 6.57 -2.85 0.98
C ILE A 156 8.06 -2.54 1.18
N SER A 157 8.88 -3.55 1.48
CA SER A 157 10.33 -3.38 1.62
C SER A 157 11.00 -2.89 0.32
N ILE A 158 10.64 -3.45 -0.83
CA ILE A 158 11.18 -3.05 -2.14
C ILE A 158 10.86 -1.59 -2.44
N PHE A 159 9.59 -1.19 -2.30
CA PHE A 159 9.17 0.18 -2.59
C PHE A 159 9.70 1.19 -1.56
N SER A 160 9.82 0.82 -0.28
CA SER A 160 10.45 1.67 0.73
C SER A 160 11.93 1.92 0.40
N ARG A 161 12.65 0.89 -0.05
CA ARG A 161 14.04 1.03 -0.52
C ARG A 161 14.17 1.83 -1.81
N GLN A 162 13.21 1.70 -2.74
CA GLN A 162 13.17 2.52 -3.95
C GLN A 162 13.04 4.01 -3.61
N LEU A 163 12.34 4.34 -2.54
CA LEU A 163 12.23 5.70 -2.00
C LEU A 163 13.46 6.13 -1.19
N GLU A 164 14.45 5.24 -1.01
CA GLU A 164 15.57 5.43 -0.08
C GLU A 164 15.08 5.78 1.32
N GLY A 165 13.93 5.21 1.71
CA GLY A 165 13.23 5.50 2.94
C GLY A 165 13.58 4.57 4.08
N ASP A 166 13.53 5.10 5.29
CA ASP A 166 13.58 4.34 6.52
C ASP A 166 12.16 4.04 7.01
N TYR A 167 11.86 2.76 7.25
CA TYR A 167 10.53 2.34 7.65
C TYR A 167 10.54 1.40 8.84
N GLN A 168 9.44 1.45 9.59
CA GLN A 168 9.21 0.57 10.73
C GLN A 168 7.76 0.11 10.80
N PHE A 169 7.58 -1.11 11.34
CA PHE A 169 6.31 -1.65 11.76
C PHE A 169 6.27 -1.74 13.27
N TYR A 170 5.14 -1.42 13.88
CA TYR A 170 4.92 -1.57 15.32
C TYR A 170 3.42 -1.76 15.59
N ASN A 171 3.08 -2.23 16.78
CA ASN A 171 1.68 -2.30 17.22
C ASN A 171 1.37 -1.12 18.13
N ASP A 172 0.24 -0.46 17.84
CA ASP A 172 -0.39 0.54 18.69
C ASP A 172 -1.90 0.49 18.48
N ASN A 173 -2.61 -0.33 19.30
CA ASN A 173 -4.03 -0.65 19.13
C ASN A 173 -4.38 -1.17 17.71
N GLY A 174 -3.49 -1.94 17.11
CA GLY A 174 -3.52 -2.46 15.76
C GLY A 174 -2.14 -2.40 15.13
N LEU A 175 -2.04 -2.64 13.83
CA LEU A 175 -0.79 -2.52 13.08
C LEU A 175 -0.54 -1.07 12.68
N CYS A 176 0.66 -0.59 12.96
CA CYS A 176 1.16 0.69 12.50
C CYS A 176 2.36 0.50 11.56
N PHE A 177 2.41 1.33 10.52
CA PHE A 177 3.56 1.45 9.62
C PHE A 177 3.94 2.92 9.47
N LYS A 178 5.23 3.21 9.60
CA LYS A 178 5.80 4.54 9.38
C LYS A 178 6.93 4.45 8.38
N LEU A 179 6.94 5.34 7.40
CA LEU A 179 8.00 5.47 6.40
C LEU A 179 8.42 6.94 6.31
N ASN A 180 9.71 7.21 6.44
CA ASN A 180 10.28 8.53 6.24
C ASN A 180 11.24 8.50 5.06
N PHE A 181 11.18 9.46 4.16
CA PHE A 181 12.12 9.60 3.06
C PHE A 181 12.25 11.06 2.60
N VAL A 182 13.40 11.40 2.05
CA VAL A 182 13.68 12.76 1.56
C VAL A 182 13.15 12.92 0.15
N LEU A 183 12.32 13.93 -0.08
CA LEU A 183 11.93 14.31 -1.44
C LEU A 183 13.12 14.99 -2.13
N LYS A 184 13.72 14.27 -3.09
CA LYS A 184 14.75 14.86 -3.95
C LYS A 184 14.07 15.88 -4.86
N ASN A 185 14.45 17.14 -4.72
CA ASN A 185 14.04 18.18 -5.67
C ASN A 185 14.53 17.73 -7.04
N GLY A 186 13.63 17.23 -7.87
CA GLY A 186 13.94 16.96 -9.26
C GLY A 186 14.41 18.26 -9.88
N LYS A 187 15.64 18.29 -10.34
CA LYS A 187 16.04 19.29 -11.34
C LYS A 187 15.04 19.16 -12.46
N SER A 188 14.25 20.22 -12.65
CA SER A 188 13.38 20.48 -13.80
C SER A 188 14.06 20.12 -15.12
#